data_d065d4ae3c4c025ad47b3ac3583a4eb2
#
_entry.id   d065d4ae3c4c025ad47b3ac3583a4eb2
#
_cell.length_a   1.000
_cell.length_b   1.000
_cell.length_c   1.000
_cell.angle_alpha   90.00
_cell.angle_beta   90.00
_cell.angle_gamma   90.00
#
_symmetry.space_group_name_H-M   'P 1'
#
loop_
_entity.id
_entity.type
_entity.pdbx_description
1 polymer ?
#
loop_
_entity_poly.entity_id
_entity_poly.type
_entity_poly.pdbx_seq_one_letter_code
_entity_poly.pdbx_strand_id
1 'polypeptide(L)'
;EAGLCVQWREIELKHKPAEMLQCSAKGTVPVLVLTNGTVIDESEAVMRWALAQADPRGLLLSADASALIAENDGVFKHHLDRFKYTDRYPGESRDGHRDAGLAILTGWSCRLEQHPWLLGDAISLADAALWPFVRQWRLADPDGFEADGQLAPLRDWLHRFLDDPSFERLMQRADPWCAGGLQPFFPADAIAVPLDQPLFHL
;
A
#
# COMPACT_ATOMS: atom_id res chain seq x y z
N GLU A 1 3.31 2.94 10.51
CA GLU A 1 3.19 4.33 10.90
C GLU A 1 2.34 4.49 12.18
N ALA A 2 1.10 4.03 12.21
CA ALA A 2 0.22 4.16 13.39
C ALA A 2 0.63 3.30 14.60
N GLY A 3 1.52 2.33 14.46
CA GLY A 3 1.98 1.46 15.55
C GLY A 3 0.94 0.47 16.06
N LEU A 4 -0.15 0.26 15.34
CA LEU A 4 -1.23 -0.64 15.76
C LEU A 4 -0.82 -2.10 15.58
N CYS A 5 -1.20 -2.92 16.56
CA CYS A 5 -1.05 -4.36 16.51
C CYS A 5 -2.34 -5.00 16.00
N VAL A 6 -2.25 -5.88 15.02
CA VAL A 6 -3.39 -6.60 14.45
C VAL A 6 -3.11 -8.10 14.38
N GLN A 7 -4.14 -8.93 14.46
CA GLN A 7 -4.04 -10.32 14.07
C GLN A 7 -3.90 -10.42 12.56
N TRP A 8 -2.85 -11.08 12.09
CA TRP A 8 -2.56 -11.19 10.68
C TRP A 8 -3.09 -12.52 10.13
N ARG A 9 -3.84 -12.43 9.05
CA ARG A 9 -4.32 -13.56 8.28
C ARG A 9 -3.81 -13.43 6.85
N GLU A 10 -2.65 -14.03 6.58
CA GLU A 10 -2.12 -14.11 5.22
C GLU A 10 -3.03 -14.97 4.36
N ILE A 11 -3.32 -14.57 3.15
CA ILE A 11 -4.18 -15.31 2.23
C ILE A 11 -3.55 -15.47 0.86
N GLU A 12 -3.83 -16.60 0.23
CA GLU A 12 -3.58 -16.77 -1.19
C GLU A 12 -4.75 -16.23 -2.00
N LEU A 13 -4.51 -15.20 -2.84
CA LEU A 13 -5.56 -14.58 -3.65
C LEU A 13 -6.27 -15.54 -4.62
N LYS A 14 -5.62 -16.68 -4.96
CA LYS A 14 -6.21 -17.74 -5.78
C LYS A 14 -7.12 -18.68 -4.98
N HIS A 15 -6.93 -18.75 -3.66
CA HIS A 15 -7.63 -19.66 -2.75
C HIS A 15 -8.17 -18.87 -1.54
N LYS A 16 -9.08 -17.94 -1.80
CA LYS A 16 -9.64 -17.07 -0.77
C LYS A 16 -10.47 -17.86 0.23
N PRO A 17 -10.22 -17.71 1.55
CA PRO A 17 -11.03 -18.34 2.59
C PRO A 17 -12.49 -17.87 2.53
N ALA A 18 -13.43 -18.79 2.83
CA ALA A 18 -14.85 -18.46 2.88
C ALA A 18 -15.18 -17.36 3.89
N GLU A 19 -14.47 -17.35 5.02
CA GLU A 19 -14.60 -16.36 6.08
C GLU A 19 -14.24 -14.95 5.60
N MET A 20 -13.22 -14.82 4.74
CA MET A 20 -12.90 -13.54 4.12
C MET A 20 -14.04 -13.06 3.20
N LEU A 21 -14.58 -13.95 2.36
CA LEU A 21 -15.67 -13.63 1.44
C LEU A 21 -17.00 -13.29 2.17
N GLN A 22 -17.20 -13.86 3.37
CA GLN A 22 -18.30 -13.49 4.25
C GLN A 22 -18.15 -12.08 4.84
N CYS A 23 -16.90 -11.67 5.14
CA CYS A 23 -16.62 -10.33 5.64
C CYS A 23 -16.68 -9.27 4.54
N SER A 24 -16.12 -9.56 3.36
CA SER A 24 -16.09 -8.64 2.22
C SER A 24 -16.38 -9.39 0.92
N ALA A 25 -17.56 -9.11 0.36
CA ALA A 25 -18.02 -9.73 -0.90
C ALA A 25 -17.15 -9.33 -2.11
N LYS A 26 -16.38 -8.22 -2.02
CA LYS A 26 -15.42 -7.81 -3.07
C LYS A 26 -14.30 -8.84 -3.23
N GLY A 27 -13.95 -9.56 -2.14
CA GLY A 27 -12.87 -10.53 -2.16
C GLY A 27 -11.50 -9.93 -2.51
N THR A 28 -11.31 -8.64 -2.26
CA THR A 28 -10.04 -7.92 -2.41
C THR A 28 -9.33 -7.80 -1.07
N VAL A 29 -8.03 -7.54 -1.09
CA VAL A 29 -7.24 -7.23 0.10
C VAL A 29 -6.78 -5.78 0.05
N PRO A 30 -6.59 -5.13 1.21
CA PRO A 30 -6.77 -5.64 2.57
C PRO A 30 -8.24 -5.69 3.02
N VAL A 31 -8.53 -6.53 4.01
CA VAL A 31 -9.80 -6.51 4.78
C VAL A 31 -9.45 -6.44 6.26
N LEU A 32 -9.91 -5.40 6.93
CA LEU A 32 -9.74 -5.21 8.38
C LEU A 32 -11.08 -5.41 9.08
N VAL A 33 -11.11 -6.32 10.06
CA VAL A 33 -12.28 -6.55 10.91
C VAL A 33 -11.97 -6.04 12.31
N LEU A 34 -12.73 -5.06 12.76
CA LEU A 34 -12.57 -4.47 14.10
C LEU A 34 -13.21 -5.38 15.16
N THR A 35 -12.84 -5.19 16.42
CA THR A 35 -13.36 -5.97 17.55
C THR A 35 -14.87 -5.84 17.75
N ASN A 36 -15.48 -4.75 17.29
CA ASN A 36 -16.93 -4.55 17.29
C ASN A 36 -17.67 -5.15 16.08
N GLY A 37 -16.93 -5.85 15.20
CA GLY A 37 -17.48 -6.46 13.99
C GLY A 37 -17.53 -5.54 12.77
N THR A 38 -17.13 -4.28 12.87
CA THR A 38 -17.05 -3.38 11.71
C THR A 38 -15.98 -3.88 10.73
N VAL A 39 -16.33 -3.90 9.45
CA VAL A 39 -15.44 -4.31 8.36
C VAL A 39 -15.01 -3.09 7.55
N ILE A 40 -13.70 -2.97 7.29
CA ILE A 40 -13.09 -1.95 6.43
C ILE A 40 -12.32 -2.69 5.33
N ASP A 41 -12.70 -2.54 4.07
CA ASP A 41 -12.20 -3.36 2.96
C ASP A 41 -11.57 -2.56 1.79
N GLU A 42 -11.23 -1.30 2.04
CA GLU A 42 -10.45 -0.47 1.11
C GLU A 42 -9.15 -0.02 1.77
N SER A 43 -8.02 -0.09 1.04
CA SER A 43 -6.70 0.22 1.59
C SER A 43 -6.62 1.66 2.13
N GLU A 44 -7.16 2.64 1.41
CA GLU A 44 -7.22 4.02 1.88
C GLU A 44 -8.04 4.15 3.17
N ALA A 45 -9.21 3.49 3.24
CA ALA A 45 -10.04 3.53 4.43
C ALA A 45 -9.35 2.88 5.65
N VAL A 46 -8.61 1.76 5.44
CA VAL A 46 -7.78 1.13 6.49
C VAL A 46 -6.67 2.08 6.95
N MET A 47 -5.97 2.74 6.01
CA MET A 47 -4.93 3.71 6.36
C MET A 47 -5.50 4.89 7.17
N ARG A 48 -6.60 5.48 6.71
CA ARG A 48 -7.26 6.60 7.41
C ARG A 48 -7.76 6.19 8.79
N TRP A 49 -8.36 5.00 8.89
CA TRP A 49 -8.80 4.49 10.19
C TRP A 49 -7.62 4.30 11.14
N ALA A 50 -6.52 3.70 10.68
CA ALA A 50 -5.35 3.46 11.51
C ALA A 50 -4.71 4.77 11.99
N LEU A 51 -4.55 5.73 11.09
CA LEU A 51 -3.99 7.05 11.41
C LEU A 51 -4.92 7.89 12.29
N ALA A 52 -6.24 7.69 12.21
CA ALA A 52 -7.18 8.32 13.14
C ALA A 52 -7.02 7.81 14.58
N GLN A 53 -6.46 6.59 14.78
CA GLN A 53 -6.13 6.09 16.12
C GLN A 53 -4.80 6.70 16.63
N ALA A 54 -3.79 6.77 15.76
CA ALA A 54 -2.49 7.36 16.09
C ALA A 54 -1.79 7.82 14.79
N ASP A 55 -1.46 9.11 14.74
CA ASP A 55 -0.76 9.71 13.60
C ASP A 55 0.49 10.48 14.08
N PRO A 56 1.52 9.78 14.57
CA PRO A 56 2.69 10.41 15.17
C PRO A 56 3.51 11.24 14.19
N ARG A 57 3.34 11.04 12.88
CA ARG A 57 4.04 11.79 11.83
C ARG A 57 3.16 12.83 11.13
N GLY A 58 1.88 12.92 11.48
CA GLY A 58 0.97 13.91 10.92
C GLY A 58 0.59 13.68 9.45
N LEU A 59 0.51 12.41 9.01
CA LEU A 59 0.20 12.09 7.62
C LEU A 59 -1.17 12.58 7.17
N LEU A 60 -2.13 12.65 8.09
CA LEU A 60 -3.48 13.18 7.85
C LEU A 60 -3.55 14.70 7.91
N LEU A 61 -2.55 15.35 8.51
CA LEU A 61 -2.51 16.81 8.68
C LEU A 61 -1.93 17.53 7.46
N SER A 62 -1.29 16.80 6.56
CA SER A 62 -0.73 17.33 5.32
C SER A 62 -1.85 17.69 4.32
N ALA A 63 -1.46 18.33 3.21
CA ALA A 63 -2.38 18.70 2.14
C ALA A 63 -3.22 17.50 1.66
N ASP A 64 -4.38 17.77 1.06
CA ASP A 64 -5.33 16.75 0.62
C ASP A 64 -4.68 15.74 -0.35
N ALA A 65 -4.52 14.52 0.13
CA ALA A 65 -3.93 13.41 -0.61
C ALA A 65 -4.91 12.75 -1.61
N SER A 66 -6.21 13.09 -1.52
CA SER A 66 -7.28 12.34 -2.22
C SER A 66 -7.10 12.34 -3.74
N ALA A 67 -6.64 13.45 -4.33
CA ALA A 67 -6.44 13.52 -5.77
C ALA A 67 -5.33 12.57 -6.27
N LEU A 68 -4.19 12.52 -5.57
CA LEU A 68 -3.08 11.62 -5.93
C LEU A 68 -3.43 10.16 -5.67
N ILE A 69 -4.12 9.86 -4.59
CA ILE A 69 -4.59 8.51 -4.30
C ILE A 69 -5.59 8.05 -5.36
N ALA A 70 -6.54 8.91 -5.76
CA ALA A 70 -7.49 8.59 -6.82
C ALA A 70 -6.80 8.38 -8.18
N GLU A 71 -5.79 9.17 -8.52
CA GLU A 71 -4.98 8.98 -9.73
C GLU A 71 -4.24 7.64 -9.68
N ASN A 72 -3.62 7.31 -8.53
CA ASN A 72 -2.94 6.04 -8.32
C ASN A 72 -3.89 4.84 -8.46
N ASP A 73 -5.00 4.83 -7.72
CA ASP A 73 -5.91 3.70 -7.65
C ASP A 73 -6.75 3.51 -8.92
N GLY A 74 -6.94 4.59 -9.67
CA GLY A 74 -7.61 4.60 -10.96
C GLY A 74 -6.65 4.38 -12.13
N VAL A 75 -6.16 5.50 -12.68
CA VAL A 75 -5.44 5.52 -13.95
C VAL A 75 -4.08 4.83 -13.84
N PHE A 76 -3.29 5.12 -12.82
CA PHE A 76 -1.95 4.54 -12.70
C PHE A 76 -2.00 3.03 -12.52
N LYS A 77 -2.82 2.54 -11.59
CA LYS A 77 -2.98 1.10 -11.35
C LYS A 77 -3.52 0.36 -12.56
N HIS A 78 -4.42 0.97 -13.33
CA HIS A 78 -4.90 0.42 -14.59
C HIS A 78 -3.74 0.12 -15.55
N HIS A 79 -2.81 1.08 -15.72
CA HIS A 79 -1.66 0.91 -16.60
C HIS A 79 -0.61 -0.03 -16.00
N LEU A 80 -0.33 0.07 -14.70
CA LEU A 80 0.59 -0.81 -14.00
C LEU A 80 0.20 -2.29 -14.12
N ASP A 81 -1.08 -2.62 -13.90
CA ASP A 81 -1.56 -4.00 -13.97
C ASP A 81 -1.42 -4.58 -15.38
N ARG A 82 -1.70 -3.79 -16.43
CA ARG A 82 -1.58 -4.20 -17.83
C ARG A 82 -0.13 -4.28 -18.32
N PHE A 83 0.69 -3.39 -17.83
CA PHE A 83 2.13 -3.45 -18.08
C PHE A 83 2.80 -4.66 -17.43
N LYS A 84 2.39 -4.98 -16.17
CA LYS A 84 2.98 -6.04 -15.35
C LYS A 84 2.46 -7.44 -15.68
N TYR A 85 1.16 -7.56 -16.02
CA TYR A 85 0.45 -8.83 -16.16
C TYR A 85 -0.12 -9.02 -17.58
N THR A 86 0.72 -8.91 -18.59
CA THR A 86 0.33 -8.97 -20.01
C THR A 86 -0.51 -10.19 -20.36
N ASP A 87 -0.23 -11.34 -19.74
CA ASP A 87 -0.97 -12.60 -19.96
C ASP A 87 -2.46 -12.50 -19.55
N ARG A 88 -2.82 -11.57 -18.69
CA ARG A 88 -4.21 -11.33 -18.24
C ARG A 88 -4.99 -10.41 -19.19
N TYR A 89 -4.26 -9.69 -20.06
CA TYR A 89 -4.82 -8.68 -20.95
C TYR A 89 -4.40 -8.92 -22.41
N PRO A 90 -4.80 -10.07 -23.00
CA PRO A 90 -4.42 -10.39 -24.36
C PRO A 90 -5.00 -9.36 -25.35
N GLY A 91 -4.16 -8.87 -26.24
CA GLY A 91 -4.55 -7.86 -27.25
C GLY A 91 -4.36 -6.40 -26.82
N GLU A 92 -4.00 -6.13 -25.58
CA GLU A 92 -3.62 -4.79 -25.13
C GLU A 92 -2.10 -4.55 -25.34
N SER A 93 -1.72 -3.30 -25.66
CA SER A 93 -0.33 -2.93 -25.90
C SER A 93 0.42 -2.74 -24.59
N ARG A 94 1.32 -3.66 -24.26
CA ARG A 94 2.20 -3.51 -23.09
C ARG A 94 2.97 -2.20 -23.13
N ASP A 95 3.52 -1.82 -24.29
CA ASP A 95 4.32 -0.62 -24.45
C ASP A 95 3.44 0.64 -24.31
N GLY A 96 2.21 0.62 -24.86
CA GLY A 96 1.27 1.72 -24.67
C GLY A 96 0.91 1.94 -23.18
N HIS A 97 0.73 0.87 -22.41
CA HIS A 97 0.51 0.98 -20.96
C HIS A 97 1.77 1.42 -20.22
N ARG A 98 2.94 0.98 -20.65
CA ARG A 98 4.23 1.46 -20.13
C ARG A 98 4.36 2.97 -20.34
N ASP A 99 4.17 3.46 -21.55
CA ASP A 99 4.32 4.89 -21.86
C ASP A 99 3.33 5.77 -21.07
N ALA A 100 2.09 5.33 -20.99
CA ALA A 100 1.06 6.03 -20.19
C ALA A 100 1.37 6.04 -18.68
N GLY A 101 1.84 4.92 -18.13
CA GLY A 101 2.26 4.85 -16.73
C GLY A 101 3.50 5.69 -16.45
N LEU A 102 4.48 5.70 -17.36
CA LEU A 102 5.67 6.56 -17.26
C LEU A 102 5.30 8.05 -17.26
N ALA A 103 4.33 8.47 -18.06
CA ALA A 103 3.87 9.86 -18.04
C ALA A 103 3.34 10.27 -16.67
N ILE A 104 2.61 9.40 -15.97
CA ILE A 104 2.11 9.64 -14.62
C ILE A 104 3.29 9.71 -13.63
N LEU A 105 4.21 8.74 -13.68
CA LEU A 105 5.39 8.71 -12.81
C LEU A 105 6.27 9.94 -12.99
N THR A 106 6.43 10.42 -14.23
CA THR A 106 7.14 11.66 -14.53
C THR A 106 6.44 12.87 -13.89
N GLY A 107 5.10 12.91 -13.91
CA GLY A 107 4.33 13.95 -13.22
C GLY A 107 4.57 13.95 -11.71
N TRP A 108 4.64 12.76 -11.09
CA TRP A 108 4.98 12.64 -9.66
C TRP A 108 6.44 13.00 -9.39
N SER A 109 7.36 12.63 -10.29
CA SER A 109 8.77 12.98 -10.19
C SER A 109 8.99 14.50 -10.22
N CYS A 110 8.28 15.24 -11.10
CA CYS A 110 8.34 16.71 -11.17
C CYS A 110 7.89 17.38 -9.85
N ARG A 111 6.95 16.79 -9.10
CA ARG A 111 6.57 17.30 -7.78
C ARG A 111 7.74 17.17 -6.79
N LEU A 112 8.46 16.06 -6.86
CA LEU A 112 9.60 15.75 -5.99
C LEU A 112 10.87 16.55 -6.33
N GLU A 113 10.94 17.19 -7.49
CA GLU A 113 11.96 18.21 -7.80
C GLU A 113 11.79 19.48 -6.96
N GLN A 114 10.55 19.79 -6.58
CA GLN A 114 10.20 21.02 -5.85
C GLN A 114 10.16 20.79 -4.34
N HIS A 115 9.84 19.59 -3.90
CA HIS A 115 9.60 19.25 -2.51
C HIS A 115 10.15 17.86 -2.17
N PRO A 116 10.52 17.61 -0.92
CA PRO A 116 10.99 16.29 -0.50
C PRO A 116 9.90 15.19 -0.51
N TRP A 117 8.62 15.56 -0.48
CA TRP A 117 7.48 14.65 -0.50
C TRP A 117 6.45 15.08 -1.56
N LEU A 118 5.57 14.15 -1.95
CA LEU A 118 4.62 14.36 -3.06
C LEU A 118 3.70 15.60 -2.90
N LEU A 119 3.43 16.01 -1.66
CA LEU A 119 2.53 17.12 -1.36
C LEU A 119 3.20 18.27 -0.60
N GLY A 120 4.53 18.29 -0.47
CA GLY A 120 5.25 19.39 0.17
C GLY A 120 6.44 18.95 1.01
N ASP A 121 6.70 19.65 2.12
CA ASP A 121 7.92 19.49 2.90
C ASP A 121 7.81 18.38 3.97
N ALA A 122 6.62 17.87 4.23
CA ALA A 122 6.37 16.79 5.17
C ALA A 122 5.75 15.58 4.46
N ILE A 123 6.06 14.37 4.98
CA ILE A 123 5.43 13.14 4.50
C ILE A 123 3.91 13.22 4.65
N SER A 124 3.19 12.65 3.70
CA SER A 124 1.74 12.69 3.63
C SER A 124 1.13 11.29 3.48
N LEU A 125 -0.19 11.21 3.58
CA LEU A 125 -0.93 10.00 3.26
C LEU A 125 -0.72 9.58 1.79
N ALA A 126 -0.53 10.53 0.85
CA ALA A 126 -0.22 10.23 -0.54
C ALA A 126 1.09 9.44 -0.65
N ASP A 127 2.14 9.85 0.05
CA ASP A 127 3.43 9.15 0.05
C ASP A 127 3.27 7.72 0.56
N ALA A 128 2.55 7.53 1.67
CA ALA A 128 2.30 6.21 2.24
C ALA A 128 1.45 5.32 1.31
N ALA A 129 0.53 5.89 0.55
CA ALA A 129 -0.34 5.16 -0.37
C ALA A 129 0.35 4.78 -1.69
N LEU A 130 1.19 5.65 -2.24
CA LEU A 130 1.71 5.51 -3.59
C LEU A 130 3.01 4.70 -3.69
N TRP A 131 3.90 4.75 -2.67
CA TRP A 131 5.20 4.08 -2.76
C TRP A 131 5.12 2.58 -3.07
N PRO A 132 4.14 1.78 -2.58
CA PRO A 132 4.06 0.37 -2.90
C PRO A 132 3.81 0.11 -4.39
N PHE A 133 3.10 1.00 -5.06
CA PHE A 133 2.79 0.90 -6.49
C PHE A 133 3.98 1.34 -7.36
N VAL A 134 4.69 2.41 -6.96
CA VAL A 134 5.95 2.82 -7.60
C VAL A 134 7.00 1.69 -7.48
N ARG A 135 7.09 1.05 -6.31
CA ARG A 135 7.94 -0.14 -6.13
C ARG A 135 7.51 -1.28 -7.07
N GLN A 136 6.21 -1.52 -7.24
CA GLN A 136 5.75 -2.56 -8.17
C GLN A 136 6.12 -2.24 -9.62
N TRP A 137 6.07 -0.97 -10.02
CA TRP A 137 6.51 -0.53 -11.35
C TRP A 137 8.01 -0.80 -11.54
N ARG A 138 8.84 -0.37 -10.60
CA ARG A 138 10.27 -0.65 -10.59
C ARG A 138 10.59 -2.15 -10.75
N LEU A 139 9.83 -3.01 -10.07
CA LEU A 139 10.01 -4.47 -10.18
C LEU A 139 9.55 -5.04 -11.53
N ALA A 140 8.66 -4.38 -12.24
CA ALA A 140 8.19 -4.81 -13.56
C ALA A 140 9.15 -4.41 -14.69
N ASP A 141 9.92 -3.33 -14.52
CA ASP A 141 10.93 -2.82 -15.46
C ASP A 141 12.10 -2.17 -14.68
N PRO A 142 12.96 -2.97 -14.03
CA PRO A 142 14.04 -2.43 -13.22
C PRO A 142 15.01 -1.57 -14.04
N ASP A 143 15.44 -2.07 -15.19
CA ASP A 143 16.44 -1.38 -16.01
C ASP A 143 15.89 -0.07 -16.59
N GLY A 144 14.65 -0.06 -17.07
CA GLY A 144 14.00 1.14 -17.57
C GLY A 144 13.77 2.17 -16.48
N PHE A 145 13.34 1.75 -15.30
CA PHE A 145 13.13 2.64 -14.15
C PHE A 145 14.43 3.26 -13.65
N GLU A 146 15.52 2.49 -13.59
CA GLU A 146 16.82 2.98 -13.11
C GLU A 146 17.52 3.87 -14.16
N ALA A 147 17.37 3.60 -15.45
CA ALA A 147 18.01 4.35 -16.51
C ALA A 147 17.32 5.68 -16.86
N ASP A 148 16.04 5.85 -16.52
CA ASP A 148 15.27 7.04 -16.88
C ASP A 148 15.67 8.23 -15.99
N GLY A 149 16.35 9.22 -16.58
CA GLY A 149 16.80 10.43 -15.87
C GLY A 149 15.65 11.27 -15.31
N GLN A 150 14.47 11.22 -15.93
CA GLN A 150 13.31 11.98 -15.47
C GLN A 150 12.71 11.39 -14.16
N LEU A 151 13.00 10.15 -13.86
CA LEU A 151 12.54 9.49 -12.65
C LEU A 151 13.55 9.57 -11.48
N ALA A 152 14.66 10.30 -11.61
CA ALA A 152 15.67 10.40 -10.56
C ALA A 152 15.08 10.90 -9.21
N PRO A 153 14.29 11.99 -9.14
CA PRO A 153 13.66 12.42 -7.90
C PRO A 153 12.71 11.37 -7.30
N LEU A 154 11.98 10.66 -8.16
CA LEU A 154 11.05 9.60 -7.72
C LEU A 154 11.80 8.37 -7.18
N ARG A 155 12.98 8.04 -7.75
CA ARG A 155 13.85 6.98 -7.22
C ARG A 155 14.36 7.34 -5.82
N ASP A 156 14.89 8.54 -5.65
CA ASP A 156 15.39 9.02 -4.36
C ASP A 156 14.29 9.02 -3.29
N TRP A 157 13.08 9.42 -3.69
CA TRP A 157 11.91 9.35 -2.81
C TRP A 157 11.54 7.89 -2.46
N LEU A 158 11.52 6.99 -3.45
CA LEU A 158 11.22 5.57 -3.21
C LEU A 158 12.24 4.93 -2.26
N HIS A 159 13.54 5.26 -2.41
CA HIS A 159 14.60 4.74 -1.56
C HIS A 159 14.41 5.10 -0.09
N ARG A 160 13.78 6.22 0.25
CA ARG A 160 13.45 6.55 1.65
C ARG A 160 12.57 5.50 2.33
N PHE A 161 11.73 4.79 1.56
CA PHE A 161 10.91 3.71 2.07
C PHE A 161 11.65 2.37 2.05
N LEU A 162 12.43 2.12 1.02
CA LEU A 162 13.15 0.84 0.87
C LEU A 162 14.30 0.71 1.86
N ASP A 163 14.95 1.82 2.21
CA ASP A 163 16.07 1.88 3.15
C ASP A 163 15.59 2.09 4.60
N ASP A 164 14.29 2.31 4.82
CA ASP A 164 13.73 2.43 6.16
C ASP A 164 13.82 1.08 6.90
N PRO A 165 14.30 1.04 8.15
CA PRO A 165 14.40 -0.20 8.92
C PRO A 165 13.09 -0.97 9.08
N SER A 166 11.94 -0.29 8.92
CA SER A 166 10.62 -0.96 8.96
C SER A 166 10.32 -1.73 7.67
N PHE A 167 11.04 -1.50 6.58
CA PHE A 167 10.76 -2.14 5.29
C PHE A 167 10.83 -3.66 5.37
N GLU A 168 11.85 -4.21 6.00
CA GLU A 168 11.98 -5.66 6.17
C GLU A 168 10.80 -6.26 6.94
N ARG A 169 10.33 -5.56 7.98
CA ARG A 169 9.13 -5.97 8.74
C ARG A 169 7.86 -5.93 7.87
N LEU A 170 7.72 -4.90 7.04
CA LEU A 170 6.58 -4.78 6.12
C LEU A 170 6.59 -5.86 5.03
N MET A 171 7.76 -6.39 4.67
CA MET A 171 7.92 -7.43 3.64
C MET A 171 7.89 -8.85 4.20
N GLN A 172 7.75 -9.03 5.52
CA GLN A 172 7.55 -10.35 6.12
C GLN A 172 6.30 -11.02 5.55
N ARG A 173 6.35 -12.34 5.49
CA ARG A 173 5.22 -13.17 5.08
C ARG A 173 4.88 -14.12 6.22
N ALA A 174 3.61 -14.36 6.41
CA ALA A 174 3.12 -15.44 7.25
C ALA A 174 2.71 -16.65 6.39
N ASP A 175 2.54 -17.79 7.01
CA ASP A 175 1.92 -18.92 6.34
C ASP A 175 0.46 -18.59 5.98
N PRO A 176 -0.07 -19.14 4.87
CA PRO A 176 -1.47 -18.93 4.51
C PRO A 176 -2.40 -19.33 5.65
N TRP A 177 -3.32 -18.45 5.98
CA TRP A 177 -4.26 -18.68 7.08
C TRP A 177 -5.23 -19.82 6.75
N CYS A 178 -5.51 -20.67 7.76
CA CYS A 178 -6.57 -21.66 7.73
C CYS A 178 -7.39 -21.60 9.03
N ALA A 179 -8.65 -22.02 8.96
CA ALA A 179 -9.53 -22.07 10.13
C ALA A 179 -8.93 -22.97 11.22
N GLY A 180 -8.88 -22.46 12.46
CA GLY A 180 -8.27 -23.16 13.60
C GLY A 180 -6.73 -23.12 13.64
N GLY A 181 -6.08 -22.53 12.65
CA GLY A 181 -4.62 -22.34 12.63
C GLY A 181 -4.14 -21.19 13.52
N LEU A 182 -2.81 -21.07 13.63
CA LEU A 182 -2.19 -19.95 14.32
C LEU A 182 -2.50 -18.64 13.62
N GLN A 183 -2.70 -17.58 14.41
CA GLN A 183 -2.91 -16.22 13.92
C GLN A 183 -1.81 -15.34 14.50
N PRO A 184 -0.71 -15.13 13.77
CA PRO A 184 0.35 -14.25 14.22
C PRO A 184 -0.15 -12.82 14.33
N PHE A 185 0.55 -12.03 15.14
CA PHE A 185 0.34 -10.59 15.20
C PHE A 185 1.26 -9.87 14.19
N PHE A 186 0.78 -8.75 13.69
CA PHE A 186 1.60 -7.82 12.92
C PHE A 186 1.60 -6.44 13.63
N PRO A 187 2.78 -5.83 13.84
CA PRO A 187 4.11 -6.40 13.59
C PRO A 187 4.39 -7.65 14.45
N ALA A 188 5.25 -8.56 13.96
CA ALA A 188 5.49 -9.87 14.57
C ALA A 188 6.10 -9.81 15.99
N ASP A 189 6.73 -8.69 16.33
CA ASP A 189 7.31 -8.39 17.65
C ASP A 189 6.30 -7.68 18.58
N ALA A 190 5.06 -7.49 18.15
CA ALA A 190 4.03 -6.91 19.01
C ALA A 190 3.66 -7.85 20.15
N ILE A 191 3.53 -7.27 21.35
CA ILE A 191 3.01 -8.00 22.50
C ILE A 191 1.52 -8.27 22.24
N ALA A 192 1.12 -9.54 22.32
CA ALA A 192 -0.29 -9.92 22.23
C ALA A 192 -1.08 -9.26 23.34
N VAL A 193 -2.01 -8.38 23.00
CA VAL A 193 -2.96 -7.81 23.94
C VAL A 193 -4.20 -8.70 23.94
N PRO A 194 -4.72 -9.13 25.11
CA PRO A 194 -5.95 -9.90 25.16
C PRO A 194 -7.10 -9.17 24.44
N LEU A 195 -7.87 -9.92 23.65
CA LEU A 195 -8.94 -9.38 22.79
C LEU A 195 -10.12 -8.77 23.56
N ASP A 196 -10.20 -8.99 24.88
CA ASP A 196 -11.20 -8.45 25.78
C ASP A 196 -10.86 -7.04 26.32
N GLN A 197 -9.66 -6.56 26.06
CA GLN A 197 -9.29 -5.20 26.39
C GLN A 197 -9.35 -4.31 25.14
N PRO A 198 -10.03 -3.16 25.18
CA PRO A 198 -9.96 -2.21 24.08
C PRO A 198 -8.49 -1.79 23.94
N LEU A 199 -7.95 -1.88 22.72
CA LEU A 199 -6.56 -1.53 22.39
C LEU A 199 -6.24 -0.05 22.66
N PHE A 200 -7.24 0.75 23.05
CA PHE A 200 -7.12 2.18 23.30
C PHE A 200 -7.96 2.60 24.50
N HIS A 201 -7.29 3.00 25.55
CA HIS A 201 -7.83 3.98 26.49
C HIS A 201 -7.45 5.36 25.94
N LEU A 202 -8.45 6.17 25.62
CA LEU A 202 -8.30 7.60 25.38
C LEU A 202 -7.78 8.31 26.63
#